data_9140eecce4a668f434fbf9fa2ec1e3ff
#
_entry.id   9140eecce4a668f434fbf9fa2ec1e3ff
#
_cell.length_a   1.000
_cell.length_b   1.000
_cell.length_c   1.000
_cell.angle_alpha   90.00
_cell.angle_beta   90.00
_cell.angle_gamma   90.00
#
_symmetry.space_group_name_H-M   'P 1'
#
loop_
_entity.id
_entity.type
_entity.pdbx_description
1 polymer ?
#
loop_
_entity_poly.entity_id
_entity_poly.type
_entity_poly.pdbx_seq_one_letter_code
_entity_poly.pdbx_strand_id
1 'polypeptide(L)'
;KLIGAFFKPRQKAIAKYASQAEAIQDKVLQQLVAKAANTEWGLEHDYKTLKNYQDFQQRVPVQTYEEIKGYVDRMRHGEKNILWPGEVVWYAKSSGTTNDKSKFIPVSKEGLQTVHYAGGRDAVALYLQQNPESRIFSGRTLILGGSHAPNYNLKNSLVGDLSAILIENINPLVNLIRVPEKKIALLSDFEEKMEKIARVAMDKDITNISGVPSWMLAVLKRVMELKGTDNLAEVWPNLEVF
;
A
#
# COMPACT_ATOMS: atom_id res chain seq x y z
N LYS A 1 -3.79 26.27 -4.42
CA LYS A 1 -2.41 26.83 -4.32
C LYS A 1 -1.68 26.39 -3.03
N LEU A 2 -2.30 26.42 -1.85
CA LEU A 2 -1.67 25.99 -0.59
C LEU A 2 -1.26 24.51 -0.58
N ILE A 3 -2.12 23.62 -1.08
CA ILE A 3 -1.85 22.18 -1.16
C ILE A 3 -0.66 21.89 -2.08
N GLY A 4 -0.62 22.52 -3.26
CA GLY A 4 0.54 22.39 -4.18
C GLY A 4 1.85 22.83 -3.54
N ALA A 5 1.84 23.91 -2.74
CA ALA A 5 3.01 24.39 -2.02
C ALA A 5 3.52 23.38 -0.99
N PHE A 6 2.62 22.65 -0.33
CA PHE A 6 2.97 21.57 0.62
C PHE A 6 3.80 20.45 -0.03
N PHE A 7 3.54 20.12 -1.29
CA PHE A 7 4.24 19.04 -1.99
C PHE A 7 5.56 19.48 -2.66
N LYS A 8 5.85 20.79 -2.82
CA LYS A 8 7.07 21.29 -3.47
C LYS A 8 8.38 20.73 -2.93
N PRO A 9 8.61 20.61 -1.60
CA PRO A 9 9.85 20.02 -1.09
C PRO A 9 10.01 18.56 -1.54
N ARG A 10 8.91 17.79 -1.58
CA ARG A 10 8.94 16.41 -2.01
C ARG A 10 9.19 16.26 -3.50
N GLN A 11 8.57 17.10 -4.33
CA GLN A 11 8.81 17.16 -5.78
C GLN A 11 10.30 17.43 -6.08
N LYS A 12 10.94 18.37 -5.37
CA LYS A 12 12.37 18.63 -5.47
C LYS A 12 13.24 17.42 -5.05
N ALA A 13 12.81 16.66 -4.05
CA ALA A 13 13.51 15.46 -3.64
C ALA A 13 13.41 14.34 -4.69
N ILE A 14 12.21 14.14 -5.28
CA ILE A 14 11.98 13.15 -6.34
C ILE A 14 12.79 13.50 -7.60
N ALA A 15 12.88 14.78 -7.97
CA ALA A 15 13.66 15.22 -9.12
C ALA A 15 15.15 14.82 -9.06
N LYS A 16 15.69 14.61 -7.86
CA LYS A 16 17.08 14.14 -7.67
C LYS A 16 17.25 12.66 -8.02
N TYR A 17 16.18 11.86 -8.08
CA TYR A 17 16.29 10.43 -8.37
C TYR A 17 16.90 10.17 -9.73
N ALA A 18 16.61 10.99 -10.73
CA ALA A 18 17.18 10.83 -12.08
C ALA A 18 18.72 11.04 -12.12
N SER A 19 19.24 11.98 -11.31
CA SER A 19 20.66 12.35 -11.33
C SER A 19 21.49 11.71 -10.21
N GLN A 20 20.86 11.17 -9.19
CA GLN A 20 21.49 10.63 -7.97
C GLN A 20 20.98 9.23 -7.61
N ALA A 21 20.47 8.47 -8.60
CA ALA A 21 19.83 7.16 -8.36
C ALA A 21 20.74 6.20 -7.59
N GLU A 22 21.97 6.04 -8.04
CA GLU A 22 22.96 5.12 -7.43
C GLU A 22 23.24 5.50 -5.96
N ALA A 23 23.60 6.76 -5.70
CA ALA A 23 23.90 7.23 -4.35
C ALA A 23 22.67 7.11 -3.41
N ILE A 24 21.46 7.30 -3.94
CA ILE A 24 20.22 7.15 -3.16
C ILE A 24 19.96 5.68 -2.86
N GLN A 25 20.15 4.79 -3.83
CA GLN A 25 19.98 3.34 -3.64
C GLN A 25 21.01 2.80 -2.63
N ASP A 26 22.27 3.18 -2.73
CA ASP A 26 23.31 2.79 -1.77
C ASP A 26 22.95 3.26 -0.36
N LYS A 27 22.50 4.50 -0.21
CA LYS A 27 22.05 5.02 1.08
C LYS A 27 20.89 4.21 1.66
N VAL A 28 19.89 3.86 0.83
CA VAL A 28 18.74 3.04 1.26
C VAL A 28 19.21 1.66 1.67
N LEU A 29 20.08 1.01 0.89
CA LEU A 29 20.64 -0.29 1.22
C LEU A 29 21.34 -0.25 2.59
N GLN A 30 22.25 0.72 2.79
CA GLN A 30 22.99 0.87 4.07
C GLN A 30 22.03 1.06 5.25
N GLN A 31 20.96 1.85 5.10
CA GLN A 31 19.97 2.05 6.14
C GLN A 31 19.20 0.76 6.48
N LEU A 32 18.80 -0.01 5.47
CA LEU A 32 18.07 -1.28 5.67
C LEU A 32 18.97 -2.32 6.35
N VAL A 33 20.20 -2.48 5.86
CA VAL A 33 21.20 -3.42 6.40
C VAL A 33 21.55 -3.06 7.84
N ALA A 34 21.87 -1.79 8.14
CA ALA A 34 22.19 -1.33 9.49
C ALA A 34 21.03 -1.59 10.46
N LYS A 35 19.78 -1.37 10.00
CA LYS A 35 18.60 -1.59 10.81
C LYS A 35 18.34 -3.06 11.09
N ALA A 36 18.55 -3.93 10.12
CA ALA A 36 18.35 -5.37 10.25
C ALA A 36 19.57 -6.12 10.83
N ALA A 37 20.67 -5.43 11.14
CA ALA A 37 21.95 -6.04 11.53
C ALA A 37 21.91 -6.94 12.77
N ASN A 38 20.92 -6.77 13.66
CA ASN A 38 20.75 -7.58 14.88
C ASN A 38 19.56 -8.55 14.76
N THR A 39 18.95 -8.70 13.58
CA THR A 39 17.99 -9.78 13.33
C THR A 39 18.72 -11.11 13.12
N GLU A 40 18.01 -12.24 13.22
CA GLU A 40 18.58 -13.55 12.92
C GLU A 40 19.18 -13.57 11.51
N TRP A 41 18.40 -13.16 10.50
CA TRP A 41 18.87 -13.04 9.11
C TRP A 41 20.09 -12.12 8.95
N GLY A 42 20.08 -10.99 9.65
CA GLY A 42 21.21 -10.04 9.60
C GLY A 42 22.49 -10.58 10.25
N LEU A 43 22.36 -11.41 11.29
CA LEU A 43 23.49 -12.09 11.93
C LEU A 43 24.02 -13.23 11.05
N GLU A 44 23.14 -14.05 10.46
CA GLU A 44 23.52 -15.14 9.54
C GLU A 44 24.31 -14.63 8.32
N HIS A 45 23.99 -13.43 7.84
CA HIS A 45 24.61 -12.83 6.66
C HIS A 45 25.61 -11.71 7.00
N ASP A 46 26.00 -11.61 8.28
CA ASP A 46 27.00 -10.67 8.79
C ASP A 46 26.77 -9.21 8.31
N TYR A 47 25.52 -8.72 8.46
CA TYR A 47 25.11 -7.40 8.01
C TYR A 47 25.97 -6.26 8.57
N LYS A 48 26.57 -6.43 9.75
CA LYS A 48 27.42 -5.41 10.40
C LYS A 48 28.68 -5.10 9.61
N THR A 49 29.12 -5.99 8.76
CA THR A 49 30.36 -5.82 7.99
C THR A 49 30.13 -5.48 6.52
N LEU A 50 28.86 -5.41 6.07
CA LEU A 50 28.51 -5.03 4.71
C LEU A 50 28.77 -3.53 4.48
N LYS A 51 29.61 -3.20 3.49
CA LYS A 51 30.00 -1.82 3.19
C LYS A 51 29.30 -1.25 1.94
N ASN A 52 28.92 -2.11 1.01
CA ASN A 52 28.41 -1.73 -0.31
C ASN A 52 27.49 -2.81 -0.90
N TYR A 53 26.95 -2.54 -2.07
CA TYR A 53 26.07 -3.47 -2.78
C TYR A 53 26.78 -4.78 -3.16
N GLN A 54 28.06 -4.73 -3.51
CA GLN A 54 28.83 -5.92 -3.91
C GLN A 54 28.98 -6.89 -2.74
N ASP A 55 29.31 -6.38 -1.54
CA ASP A 55 29.35 -7.19 -0.32
C ASP A 55 27.99 -7.84 -0.04
N PHE A 56 26.90 -7.06 -0.17
CA PHE A 56 25.55 -7.55 0.01
C PHE A 56 25.23 -8.66 -0.99
N GLN A 57 25.50 -8.48 -2.28
CA GLN A 57 25.22 -9.46 -3.34
C GLN A 57 25.99 -10.77 -3.14
N GLN A 58 27.20 -10.71 -2.63
CA GLN A 58 28.03 -11.89 -2.37
C GLN A 58 27.56 -12.72 -1.17
N ARG A 59 27.01 -12.06 -0.14
CA ARG A 59 26.66 -12.72 1.13
C ARG A 59 25.19 -13.05 1.28
N VAL A 60 24.33 -12.32 0.60
CA VAL A 60 22.88 -12.51 0.70
C VAL A 60 22.38 -13.15 -0.60
N PRO A 61 22.17 -14.48 -0.61
CA PRO A 61 21.71 -15.17 -1.80
C PRO A 61 20.27 -14.76 -2.13
N VAL A 62 19.94 -14.81 -3.43
CA VAL A 62 18.56 -14.65 -3.88
C VAL A 62 17.73 -15.80 -3.34
N GLN A 63 16.62 -15.50 -2.69
CA GLN A 63 15.73 -16.46 -2.05
C GLN A 63 14.41 -16.58 -2.77
N THR A 64 13.90 -17.77 -2.90
CA THR A 64 12.49 -18.03 -3.18
C THR A 64 11.67 -17.90 -1.89
N TYR A 65 10.34 -17.78 -2.04
CA TYR A 65 9.48 -17.75 -0.86
C TYR A 65 9.57 -19.01 -0.02
N GLU A 66 9.72 -20.18 -0.65
CA GLU A 66 9.78 -21.47 0.07
C GLU A 66 11.05 -21.56 0.95
N GLU A 67 12.14 -20.92 0.56
CA GLU A 67 13.38 -20.87 1.35
C GLU A 67 13.25 -19.95 2.57
N ILE A 68 12.52 -18.84 2.47
CA ILE A 68 12.32 -17.92 3.61
C ILE A 68 11.04 -18.21 4.41
N LYS A 69 10.20 -19.13 3.95
CA LYS A 69 8.91 -19.44 4.57
C LYS A 69 9.01 -19.81 6.04
N GLY A 70 10.03 -20.59 6.42
CA GLY A 70 10.26 -20.98 7.80
C GLY A 70 10.45 -19.78 8.73
N TYR A 71 11.21 -18.77 8.31
CA TYR A 71 11.37 -17.51 9.04
C TYR A 71 10.04 -16.76 9.16
N VAL A 72 9.29 -16.66 8.06
CA VAL A 72 7.98 -16.00 8.04
C VAL A 72 6.98 -16.69 8.97
N ASP A 73 6.95 -18.03 8.98
CA ASP A 73 6.06 -18.79 9.84
C ASP A 73 6.38 -18.56 11.33
N ARG A 74 7.65 -18.52 11.71
CA ARG A 74 8.10 -18.17 13.07
C ARG A 74 7.70 -16.75 13.46
N MET A 75 7.88 -15.80 12.56
CA MET A 75 7.41 -14.42 12.76
C MET A 75 5.89 -14.36 13.00
N ARG A 76 5.10 -15.12 12.24
CA ARG A 76 3.65 -15.24 12.42
C ARG A 76 3.25 -15.81 13.78
N HIS A 77 4.07 -16.66 14.37
CA HIS A 77 3.89 -17.18 15.72
C HIS A 77 4.40 -16.23 16.81
N GLY A 78 4.88 -15.06 16.45
CA GLY A 78 5.27 -13.99 17.37
C GLY A 78 6.75 -13.91 17.70
N GLU A 79 7.60 -14.68 17.01
CA GLU A 79 9.03 -14.53 17.17
C GLU A 79 9.49 -13.18 16.60
N LYS A 80 10.34 -12.50 17.36
CA LYS A 80 10.83 -11.15 17.06
C LYS A 80 12.23 -11.21 16.48
N ASN A 81 12.59 -10.17 15.75
CA ASN A 81 13.95 -9.99 15.22
C ASN A 81 14.42 -11.13 14.30
N ILE A 82 13.52 -11.71 13.52
CA ILE A 82 13.85 -12.74 12.54
C ILE A 82 14.36 -12.12 11.24
N LEU A 83 13.48 -11.68 10.37
CA LEU A 83 13.83 -11.00 9.09
C LEU A 83 13.87 -9.46 9.25
N TRP A 84 13.18 -8.91 10.23
CA TRP A 84 13.07 -7.50 10.52
C TRP A 84 13.05 -7.24 12.02
N PRO A 85 13.57 -6.09 12.51
CA PRO A 85 13.57 -5.78 13.94
C PRO A 85 12.19 -5.70 14.55
N GLY A 86 12.05 -6.23 15.74
CA GLY A 86 10.82 -6.22 16.52
C GLY A 86 9.81 -7.26 16.05
N GLU A 87 8.54 -6.98 16.32
CA GLU A 87 7.40 -7.82 15.97
C GLU A 87 6.68 -7.29 14.74
N VAL A 88 6.34 -8.19 13.82
CA VAL A 88 5.50 -7.87 12.66
C VAL A 88 4.13 -8.51 12.88
N VAL A 89 3.09 -7.67 12.93
CA VAL A 89 1.72 -8.12 13.21
C VAL A 89 0.93 -8.38 11.93
N TRP A 90 1.19 -7.62 10.85
CA TRP A 90 0.44 -7.72 9.61
C TRP A 90 1.17 -8.54 8.55
N TYR A 91 0.38 -9.38 7.85
CA TYR A 91 0.85 -10.22 6.74
C TYR A 91 -0.09 -10.08 5.55
N ALA A 92 0.45 -9.63 4.44
CA ALA A 92 -0.28 -9.57 3.19
C ALA A 92 -0.36 -10.96 2.56
N LYS A 93 -1.59 -11.41 2.26
CA LYS A 93 -1.83 -12.67 1.58
C LYS A 93 -1.74 -12.46 0.07
N SER A 94 -0.86 -13.21 -0.61
CA SER A 94 -0.80 -13.18 -2.06
C SER A 94 -1.94 -13.99 -2.69
N SER A 95 -2.31 -13.66 -3.93
CA SER A 95 -3.36 -14.35 -4.69
C SER A 95 -3.03 -15.80 -5.10
N GLY A 96 -1.83 -16.29 -4.79
CA GLY A 96 -1.49 -17.71 -4.92
C GLY A 96 -1.54 -18.28 -6.34
N THR A 97 -0.83 -17.67 -7.28
CA THR A 97 -0.76 -18.17 -8.68
C THR A 97 0.20 -19.33 -8.90
N THR A 98 1.03 -19.67 -7.91
CA THR A 98 2.01 -20.76 -8.01
C THR A 98 1.72 -21.83 -6.97
N ASN A 99 1.39 -23.06 -7.37
CA ASN A 99 1.11 -24.22 -6.52
C ASN A 99 -0.06 -24.10 -5.53
N ASP A 100 -1.12 -23.33 -5.83
CA ASP A 100 -2.35 -23.17 -5.03
C ASP A 100 -2.14 -22.79 -3.55
N LYS A 101 -0.93 -22.38 -3.15
CA LYS A 101 -0.63 -21.98 -1.77
C LYS A 101 -0.42 -20.48 -1.66
N SER A 102 -1.27 -19.83 -0.88
CA SER A 102 -1.10 -18.41 -0.56
C SER A 102 0.22 -18.18 0.18
N LYS A 103 0.93 -17.12 -0.18
CA LYS A 103 2.14 -16.66 0.50
C LYS A 103 1.76 -15.56 1.49
N PHE A 104 2.44 -15.53 2.61
CA PHE A 104 2.24 -14.52 3.66
C PHE A 104 3.44 -13.58 3.69
N ILE A 105 3.27 -12.37 3.21
CA ILE A 105 4.34 -11.38 3.12
C ILE A 105 4.28 -10.47 4.34
N PRO A 106 5.34 -10.42 5.16
CA PRO A 106 5.38 -9.56 6.34
C PRO A 106 5.26 -8.08 5.96
N VAL A 107 4.39 -7.34 6.66
CA VAL A 107 4.17 -5.91 6.45
C VAL A 107 4.51 -5.17 7.75
N SER A 108 5.71 -4.61 7.82
CA SER A 108 6.14 -3.85 8.98
C SER A 108 5.49 -2.46 9.03
N LYS A 109 5.37 -1.89 10.23
CA LYS A 109 4.90 -0.50 10.42
C LYS A 109 5.75 0.48 9.63
N GLU A 110 7.05 0.25 9.58
CA GLU A 110 7.97 1.09 8.82
C GLU A 110 7.72 0.96 7.32
N GLY A 111 7.56 -0.27 6.79
CA GLY A 111 7.22 -0.50 5.39
C GLY A 111 5.93 0.19 4.99
N LEU A 112 4.89 0.19 5.85
CA LEU A 112 3.68 0.97 5.62
C LEU A 112 3.99 2.46 5.44
N GLN A 113 4.82 3.05 6.30
CA GLN A 113 5.09 4.49 6.30
C GLN A 113 6.07 4.92 5.19
N THR A 114 7.17 4.18 5.02
CA THR A 114 8.30 4.60 4.17
C THR A 114 8.18 4.10 2.73
N VAL A 115 7.38 3.05 2.48
CA VAL A 115 7.16 2.50 1.14
C VAL A 115 5.75 2.84 0.67
N HIS A 116 4.72 2.29 1.31
CA HIS A 116 3.36 2.36 0.76
C HIS A 116 2.76 3.76 0.86
N TYR A 117 2.70 4.36 2.05
CA TYR A 117 2.13 5.72 2.19
C TYR A 117 3.05 6.79 1.61
N ALA A 118 4.38 6.57 1.64
CA ALA A 118 5.30 7.48 0.95
C ALA A 118 5.08 7.44 -0.57
N GLY A 119 4.97 6.24 -1.16
CA GLY A 119 4.70 6.08 -2.59
C GLY A 119 3.39 6.73 -3.02
N GLY A 120 2.31 6.55 -2.24
CA GLY A 120 1.04 7.23 -2.49
C GLY A 120 1.16 8.75 -2.46
N ARG A 121 1.89 9.30 -1.49
CA ARG A 121 2.17 10.76 -1.44
C ARG A 121 3.01 11.23 -2.62
N ASP A 122 3.94 10.42 -3.09
CA ASP A 122 4.79 10.75 -4.24
C ASP A 122 3.97 10.78 -5.53
N ALA A 123 3.07 9.83 -5.74
CA ALA A 123 2.14 9.83 -6.86
C ALA A 123 1.31 11.12 -6.91
N VAL A 124 0.73 11.52 -5.77
CA VAL A 124 -0.02 12.78 -5.66
C VAL A 124 0.89 13.99 -5.90
N ALA A 125 2.12 13.99 -5.38
CA ALA A 125 3.06 15.09 -5.57
C ALA A 125 3.41 15.29 -7.06
N LEU A 126 3.63 14.19 -7.78
CA LEU A 126 3.93 14.21 -9.23
C LEU A 126 2.69 14.61 -10.05
N TYR A 127 1.52 14.10 -9.70
CA TYR A 127 0.27 14.52 -10.34
C TYR A 127 0.05 16.02 -10.23
N LEU A 128 0.18 16.59 -9.03
CA LEU A 128 0.02 18.03 -8.80
C LEU A 128 1.12 18.88 -9.45
N GLN A 129 2.31 18.30 -9.69
CA GLN A 129 3.37 18.98 -10.43
C GLN A 129 3.00 19.16 -11.90
N GLN A 130 2.38 18.15 -12.50
CA GLN A 130 1.93 18.17 -13.90
C GLN A 130 0.60 18.91 -14.06
N ASN A 131 -0.23 18.94 -13.02
CA ASN A 131 -1.56 19.54 -13.02
C ASN A 131 -1.70 20.60 -11.90
N PRO A 132 -1.07 21.78 -12.03
CA PRO A 132 -1.03 22.79 -10.96
C PRO A 132 -2.40 23.35 -10.56
N GLU A 133 -3.37 23.31 -11.48
CA GLU A 133 -4.75 23.77 -11.28
C GLU A 133 -5.70 22.65 -10.84
N SER A 134 -5.16 21.45 -10.56
CA SER A 134 -5.96 20.29 -10.12
C SER A 134 -6.80 20.60 -8.88
N ARG A 135 -7.99 20.08 -8.89
CA ARG A 135 -8.97 20.15 -7.79
C ARG A 135 -9.17 18.79 -7.10
N ILE A 136 -8.20 17.88 -7.22
CA ILE A 136 -8.24 16.51 -6.67
C ILE A 136 -8.66 16.46 -5.19
N PHE A 137 -8.35 17.48 -4.39
CA PHE A 137 -8.71 17.58 -2.98
C PHE A 137 -9.96 18.43 -2.70
N SER A 138 -10.67 18.89 -3.75
CA SER A 138 -11.91 19.67 -3.54
C SER A 138 -13.09 18.78 -3.15
N GLY A 139 -13.07 17.51 -3.55
CA GLY A 139 -14.09 16.51 -3.26
C GLY A 139 -13.56 15.34 -2.45
N ARG A 140 -14.05 14.13 -2.76
CA ARG A 140 -13.75 12.89 -2.07
C ARG A 140 -12.94 11.94 -2.97
N THR A 141 -12.14 11.11 -2.32
CA THR A 141 -11.44 10.00 -2.97
C THR A 141 -12.25 8.71 -2.81
N LEU A 142 -12.67 8.09 -3.89
CA LEU A 142 -13.26 6.77 -3.87
C LEU A 142 -12.15 5.72 -3.86
N ILE A 143 -12.06 4.94 -2.77
CA ILE A 143 -11.02 3.91 -2.61
C ILE A 143 -11.68 2.54 -2.54
N LEU A 144 -11.24 1.63 -3.40
CA LEU A 144 -11.65 0.24 -3.41
C LEU A 144 -10.44 -0.65 -3.14
N GLY A 145 -10.47 -1.34 -1.99
CA GLY A 145 -9.47 -2.31 -1.57
C GLY A 145 -10.03 -3.70 -1.37
N GLY A 146 -9.13 -4.64 -1.11
CA GLY A 146 -9.46 -6.01 -0.75
C GLY A 146 -10.06 -6.14 0.66
N SER A 147 -9.92 -7.32 1.26
CA SER A 147 -10.53 -7.65 2.54
C SER A 147 -9.52 -8.24 3.52
N HIS A 148 -9.86 -8.25 4.79
CA HIS A 148 -9.18 -9.09 5.77
C HIS A 148 -9.44 -10.57 5.50
N ALA A 149 -8.51 -11.41 5.91
CA ALA A 149 -8.59 -12.86 5.80
C ALA A 149 -8.48 -13.51 7.20
N PRO A 150 -9.50 -13.31 8.07
CA PRO A 150 -9.44 -13.69 9.48
C PRO A 150 -9.23 -15.19 9.71
N ASN A 151 -9.65 -16.05 8.78
CA ASN A 151 -9.44 -17.49 8.83
C ASN A 151 -7.93 -17.90 8.82
N TYR A 152 -7.05 -16.98 8.42
CA TYR A 152 -5.61 -17.17 8.41
C TYR A 152 -4.90 -16.48 9.59
N ASN A 153 -5.63 -15.79 10.46
CA ASN A 153 -5.05 -15.13 11.62
C ASN A 153 -4.52 -16.17 12.62
N LEU A 154 -3.41 -15.81 13.25
CA LEU A 154 -2.88 -16.48 14.44
C LEU A 154 -2.92 -15.50 15.61
N LYS A 155 -2.57 -15.98 16.81
CA LYS A 155 -2.57 -15.14 18.02
C LYS A 155 -1.77 -13.83 17.84
N ASN A 156 -0.64 -13.90 17.13
CA ASN A 156 0.29 -12.76 16.95
C ASN A 156 0.34 -12.25 15.52
N SER A 157 -0.53 -12.72 14.64
CA SER A 157 -0.52 -12.27 13.24
C SER A 157 -1.93 -12.07 12.66
N LEU A 158 -2.11 -10.95 11.98
CA LEU A 158 -3.32 -10.59 11.27
C LEU A 158 -3.05 -10.67 9.76
N VAL A 159 -4.00 -11.20 9.02
CA VAL A 159 -3.86 -11.46 7.59
C VAL A 159 -4.93 -10.74 6.79
N GLY A 160 -4.56 -10.22 5.64
CA GLY A 160 -5.48 -9.60 4.69
C GLY A 160 -4.81 -9.31 3.35
N ASP A 161 -5.58 -8.82 2.41
CA ASP A 161 -5.03 -8.21 1.21
C ASP A 161 -4.22 -6.97 1.60
N LEU A 162 -3.14 -6.67 0.86
CA LEU A 162 -2.30 -5.52 1.17
C LEU A 162 -3.11 -4.20 1.24
N SER A 163 -4.04 -4.02 0.32
CA SER A 163 -4.92 -2.84 0.31
C SER A 163 -5.83 -2.74 1.53
N ALA A 164 -6.30 -3.88 2.06
CA ALA A 164 -7.06 -3.89 3.32
C ALA A 164 -6.17 -3.50 4.51
N ILE A 165 -4.93 -4.00 4.56
CA ILE A 165 -3.95 -3.63 5.59
C ILE A 165 -3.64 -2.13 5.52
N LEU A 166 -3.49 -1.56 4.33
CA LEU A 166 -3.30 -0.13 4.12
C LEU A 166 -4.50 0.68 4.63
N ILE A 167 -5.72 0.28 4.28
CA ILE A 167 -6.94 0.94 4.74
C ILE A 167 -7.08 0.86 6.27
N GLU A 168 -6.72 -0.30 6.87
CA GLU A 168 -6.78 -0.50 8.32
C GLU A 168 -5.85 0.44 9.07
N ASN A 169 -4.63 0.65 8.56
CA ASN A 169 -3.56 1.37 9.25
C ASN A 169 -3.37 2.83 8.77
N ILE A 170 -4.24 3.32 7.88
CA ILE A 170 -4.13 4.68 7.35
C ILE A 170 -4.36 5.73 8.43
N ASN A 171 -3.72 6.89 8.27
CA ASN A 171 -3.94 8.02 9.18
C ASN A 171 -5.45 8.36 9.25
N PRO A 172 -6.05 8.46 10.44
CA PRO A 172 -7.48 8.74 10.61
C PRO A 172 -7.97 10.01 9.89
N LEU A 173 -7.13 11.02 9.69
CA LEU A 173 -7.48 12.23 8.94
C LEU A 173 -7.84 11.95 7.47
N VAL A 174 -7.28 10.90 6.87
CA VAL A 174 -7.62 10.49 5.50
C VAL A 174 -9.06 10.00 5.41
N ASN A 175 -9.62 9.47 6.50
CA ASN A 175 -11.03 9.04 6.53
C ASN A 175 -12.01 10.21 6.32
N LEU A 176 -11.58 11.47 6.55
CA LEU A 176 -12.40 12.65 6.31
C LEU A 176 -12.66 12.93 4.82
N ILE A 177 -11.75 12.49 3.96
CA ILE A 177 -11.82 12.71 2.51
C ILE A 177 -12.08 11.43 1.71
N ARG A 178 -12.08 10.27 2.36
CA ARG A 178 -12.26 8.96 1.72
C ARG A 178 -13.72 8.53 1.67
N VAL A 179 -14.08 7.83 0.60
CA VAL A 179 -15.34 7.09 0.39
C VAL A 179 -14.95 5.69 -0.08
N PRO A 180 -15.58 4.64 0.42
CA PRO A 180 -16.49 4.59 1.56
C PRO A 180 -15.76 4.71 2.91
N GLU A 181 -16.52 4.76 3.99
CA GLU A 181 -15.96 4.62 5.33
C GLU A 181 -15.29 3.24 5.52
N LYS A 182 -14.36 3.14 6.48
CA LYS A 182 -13.55 1.95 6.73
C LYS A 182 -14.36 0.66 6.88
N LYS A 183 -15.49 0.72 7.59
CA LYS A 183 -16.38 -0.43 7.83
C LYS A 183 -16.89 -1.05 6.53
N ILE A 184 -17.27 -0.24 5.56
CA ILE A 184 -17.74 -0.70 4.25
C ILE A 184 -16.55 -1.14 3.39
N ALA A 185 -15.45 -0.36 3.41
CA ALA A 185 -14.25 -0.66 2.62
C ALA A 185 -13.65 -2.05 2.93
N LEU A 186 -13.80 -2.54 4.16
CA LEU A 186 -13.22 -3.79 4.66
C LEU A 186 -14.20 -4.98 4.69
N LEU A 187 -15.41 -4.85 4.15
CA LEU A 187 -16.34 -5.97 4.03
C LEU A 187 -15.70 -7.12 3.24
N SER A 188 -15.95 -8.35 3.66
CA SER A 188 -15.42 -9.56 3.03
C SER A 188 -16.31 -10.05 1.87
N ASP A 189 -17.63 -9.88 1.97
CA ASP A 189 -18.54 -10.20 0.88
C ASP A 189 -18.38 -9.17 -0.23
N PHE A 190 -18.05 -9.65 -1.43
CA PHE A 190 -17.75 -8.79 -2.56
C PHE A 190 -18.98 -8.08 -3.10
N GLU A 191 -20.10 -8.79 -3.24
CA GLU A 191 -21.32 -8.23 -3.82
C GLU A 191 -21.94 -7.18 -2.88
N GLU A 192 -22.02 -7.51 -1.60
CA GLU A 192 -22.48 -6.58 -0.56
C GLU A 192 -21.58 -5.33 -0.51
N LYS A 193 -20.26 -5.53 -0.58
CA LYS A 193 -19.28 -4.43 -0.60
C LYS A 193 -19.52 -3.51 -1.80
N MET A 194 -19.62 -4.06 -3.02
CA MET A 194 -19.82 -3.28 -4.25
C MET A 194 -21.13 -2.48 -4.21
N GLU A 195 -22.22 -3.10 -3.80
CA GLU A 195 -23.52 -2.45 -3.68
C GLU A 195 -23.48 -1.29 -2.66
N LYS A 196 -22.90 -1.52 -1.46
CA LYS A 196 -22.77 -0.48 -0.43
C LYS A 196 -21.88 0.66 -0.87
N ILE A 197 -20.75 0.37 -1.52
CA ILE A 197 -19.85 1.39 -2.06
C ILE A 197 -20.57 2.24 -3.10
N ALA A 198 -21.25 1.62 -4.07
CA ALA A 198 -21.99 2.33 -5.11
C ALA A 198 -23.02 3.30 -4.51
N ARG A 199 -23.83 2.82 -3.54
CA ARG A 199 -24.85 3.64 -2.88
C ARG A 199 -24.29 4.81 -2.10
N VAL A 200 -23.18 4.64 -1.37
CA VAL A 200 -22.61 5.75 -0.59
C VAL A 200 -21.82 6.72 -1.47
N ALA A 201 -21.30 6.28 -2.61
CA ALA A 201 -20.49 7.09 -3.52
C ALA A 201 -21.32 7.92 -4.51
N MET A 202 -22.47 7.41 -4.95
CA MET A 202 -23.26 8.02 -6.02
C MET A 202 -23.71 9.47 -5.74
N ASP A 203 -23.85 9.85 -4.46
CA ASP A 203 -24.29 11.18 -4.03
C ASP A 203 -23.13 12.04 -3.47
N LYS A 204 -21.88 11.60 -3.68
CA LYS A 204 -20.70 12.35 -3.24
C LYS A 204 -20.01 13.00 -4.43
N ASP A 205 -19.40 14.14 -4.19
CA ASP A 205 -18.50 14.78 -5.16
C ASP A 205 -17.18 13.99 -5.18
N ILE A 206 -17.07 13.03 -6.10
CA ILE A 206 -15.86 12.22 -6.27
C ILE A 206 -14.94 12.92 -7.28
N THR A 207 -13.73 13.25 -6.83
CA THR A 207 -12.72 13.91 -7.65
C THR A 207 -11.62 12.97 -8.11
N ASN A 208 -11.43 11.86 -7.41
CA ASN A 208 -10.47 10.83 -7.81
C ASN A 208 -10.90 9.45 -7.31
N ILE A 209 -10.47 8.43 -8.04
CA ILE A 209 -10.73 7.03 -7.70
C ILE A 209 -9.43 6.24 -7.67
N SER A 210 -9.36 5.23 -6.78
CA SER A 210 -8.21 4.36 -6.63
C SER A 210 -8.64 2.95 -6.26
N GLY A 211 -8.19 1.97 -7.01
CA GLY A 211 -8.53 0.57 -6.76
C GLY A 211 -8.11 -0.35 -7.89
N VAL A 212 -8.48 -1.63 -7.77
CA VAL A 212 -8.27 -2.61 -8.83
C VAL A 212 -9.22 -2.30 -9.99
N PRO A 213 -8.74 -2.10 -11.23
CA PRO A 213 -9.56 -1.62 -12.35
C PRO A 213 -10.82 -2.46 -12.60
N SER A 214 -10.71 -3.80 -12.61
CA SER A 214 -11.85 -4.69 -12.84
C SER A 214 -12.94 -4.58 -11.77
N TRP A 215 -12.54 -4.43 -10.51
CA TRP A 215 -13.48 -4.25 -9.40
C TRP A 215 -14.10 -2.85 -9.42
N MET A 216 -13.28 -1.85 -9.71
CA MET A 216 -13.76 -0.48 -9.83
C MET A 216 -14.79 -0.34 -10.94
N LEU A 217 -14.56 -0.99 -12.10
CA LEU A 217 -15.53 -1.00 -13.19
C LEU A 217 -16.91 -1.53 -12.76
N ALA A 218 -16.97 -2.55 -11.90
CA ALA A 218 -18.23 -3.05 -11.35
C ALA A 218 -18.94 -1.98 -10.50
N VAL A 219 -18.20 -1.26 -9.65
CA VAL A 219 -18.75 -0.14 -8.86
C VAL A 219 -19.25 0.98 -9.76
N LEU A 220 -18.46 1.38 -10.78
CA LEU A 220 -18.84 2.46 -11.70
C LEU A 220 -20.10 2.14 -12.46
N LYS A 221 -20.23 0.92 -13.00
CA LYS A 221 -21.46 0.45 -13.65
C LYS A 221 -22.66 0.52 -12.70
N ARG A 222 -22.49 0.03 -11.48
CA ARG A 222 -23.57 0.03 -10.49
C ARG A 222 -23.99 1.44 -10.09
N VAL A 223 -23.05 2.37 -9.96
CA VAL A 223 -23.33 3.79 -9.70
C VAL A 223 -24.15 4.40 -10.84
N MET A 224 -23.77 4.17 -12.10
CA MET A 224 -24.49 4.67 -13.26
C MET A 224 -25.91 4.08 -13.34
N GLU A 225 -26.09 2.77 -13.12
CA GLU A 225 -27.41 2.13 -13.03
C GLU A 225 -28.29 2.78 -11.95
N LEU A 226 -27.75 3.00 -10.74
CA LEU A 226 -28.50 3.63 -9.64
C LEU A 226 -28.91 5.07 -9.94
N LYS A 227 -28.12 5.77 -10.77
CA LYS A 227 -28.41 7.15 -11.21
C LYS A 227 -29.25 7.22 -12.49
N GLY A 228 -29.47 6.09 -13.18
CA GLY A 228 -30.24 6.04 -14.42
C GLY A 228 -29.55 6.71 -15.60
N THR A 229 -28.23 6.67 -15.65
CA THR A 229 -27.39 7.25 -16.72
C THR A 229 -26.32 6.26 -17.18
N ASP A 230 -25.84 6.40 -18.39
CA ASP A 230 -24.70 5.68 -18.96
C ASP A 230 -23.43 6.55 -19.03
N ASN A 231 -23.51 7.79 -18.52
CA ASN A 231 -22.42 8.75 -18.54
C ASN A 231 -21.93 9.07 -17.13
N LEU A 232 -20.73 8.58 -16.79
CA LEU A 232 -20.13 8.81 -15.47
C LEU A 232 -19.89 10.29 -15.16
N ALA A 233 -19.65 11.14 -16.17
CA ALA A 233 -19.46 12.57 -15.98
C ALA A 233 -20.73 13.30 -15.49
N GLU A 234 -21.92 12.73 -15.71
CA GLU A 234 -23.17 13.24 -15.14
C GLU A 234 -23.28 12.93 -13.64
N VAL A 235 -22.68 11.83 -13.21
CA VAL A 235 -22.66 11.45 -11.78
C VAL A 235 -21.60 12.24 -11.04
N TRP A 236 -20.37 12.27 -11.60
CA TRP A 236 -19.22 12.92 -10.97
C TRP A 236 -18.54 13.89 -11.93
N PRO A 237 -19.10 15.09 -12.11
CA PRO A 237 -18.60 16.08 -13.07
C PRO A 237 -17.21 16.61 -12.73
N ASN A 238 -16.76 16.45 -11.50
CA ASN A 238 -15.45 16.88 -11.02
C ASN A 238 -14.42 15.73 -10.93
N LEU A 239 -14.72 14.56 -11.49
CA LEU A 239 -13.77 13.45 -11.51
C LEU A 239 -12.58 13.77 -12.43
N GLU A 240 -11.38 13.81 -11.86
CA GLU A 240 -10.15 14.20 -12.58
C GLU A 240 -9.25 13.00 -12.89
N VAL A 241 -9.16 12.02 -11.97
CA VAL A 241 -8.13 10.98 -12.08
C VAL A 241 -8.57 9.62 -11.54
N PHE A 242 -8.11 8.60 -12.25
CA PHE A 242 -8.19 7.20 -11.88
C PHE A 242 -6.79 6.60 -11.77
#